data_6bbf3a6a3316e1a6f08277a4fbf3b743
#
_entry.id   6bbf3a6a3316e1a6f08277a4fbf3b743
#
_cell.length_a   1.000
_cell.length_b   1.000
_cell.length_c   1.000
_cell.angle_alpha   90.00
_cell.angle_beta   90.00
_cell.angle_gamma   90.00
#
_symmetry.space_group_name_H-M   'P 1'
#
loop_
_entity.id
_entity.type
_entity.pdbx_description
1 polymer ?
#
loop_
_entity_poly.entity_id
_entity_poly.type
_entity_poly.pdbx_seq_one_letter_code
_entity_poly.pdbx_strand_id
1 'polypeptide(L)'
;MLFGDLVKMKWWDGIWLNEAFASLMEVIASEATYPEFKLWNELNLARSQGFNVDSLKSSRPVEFEVATPEEAEEMFDVLTYQKGSTVLRMFETFIGEENFKKGVRNYLNKHKYKNTHSSDLWTELSGETEYDLEDILPTWIKQEGYPIISIEHNENTNFTFSQSKFLIDGETDDSLWKVPINIRFLDNGKSQKVLLENKSDSFELIGNVPFINNGGWSFFHSTYEAEHLNKIIRYFDDLDINEKYRLLEDSWMSLRTEKLTLESFLKLIDLYKNETDKNIWSLVSGIFATLHKIDSSNELENYIAQFCKPLLDKLGSEYKEGIDQEMSQLKSLICFLYAKYSKDDKFISHFTDQFNSEKYKDYSDGNYYNLVLSISGLDKSISINNYLNNFINSDSPQIEARFRSSLPGVNDPETPKVVIEAILNETIRGADAPYLLAGLISHHENGKDAWEIIKSNWEDLLKVMPEWTSSRILDGLPSVYDENIGKDIQEFITVSYTHLTLPTKRIV
;
A
#
# COMPACT_ATOMS: atom_id res chain seq x y z
N MET A 1 22.64 -7.87 -15.14
CA MET A 1 21.19 -8.07 -14.99
C MET A 1 20.68 -8.98 -16.11
N LEU A 2 19.64 -9.82 -15.84
CA LEU A 2 19.09 -10.71 -16.89
C LEU A 2 18.13 -9.95 -17.80
N PHE A 3 17.22 -9.20 -17.20
CA PHE A 3 16.26 -8.36 -17.89
C PHE A 3 16.80 -6.93 -17.97
N GLY A 4 16.85 -6.37 -19.18
CA GLY A 4 17.46 -5.09 -19.47
C GLY A 4 18.88 -5.13 -20.05
N ASP A 5 19.69 -6.17 -19.75
CA ASP A 5 21.05 -6.34 -20.31
C ASP A 5 21.14 -7.55 -21.25
N LEU A 6 20.76 -8.74 -20.78
CA LEU A 6 20.85 -9.97 -21.60
C LEU A 6 19.75 -10.01 -22.66
N VAL A 7 18.53 -9.62 -22.28
CA VAL A 7 17.38 -9.46 -23.16
C VAL A 7 16.77 -8.10 -22.87
N LYS A 8 16.44 -7.31 -23.89
CA LYS A 8 15.85 -5.97 -23.78
C LYS A 8 14.47 -5.94 -24.42
N MET A 9 13.60 -5.03 -23.94
CA MET A 9 12.37 -4.71 -24.64
C MET A 9 12.68 -4.14 -26.03
N LYS A 10 11.78 -4.36 -26.97
CA LYS A 10 11.91 -3.83 -28.35
C LYS A 10 11.55 -2.35 -28.42
N TRP A 11 10.63 -1.91 -27.59
CA TRP A 11 10.20 -0.53 -27.46
C TRP A 11 9.79 -0.25 -26.00
N TRP A 12 9.51 0.98 -25.66
CA TRP A 12 9.18 1.43 -24.31
C TRP A 12 7.89 0.84 -23.75
N ASP A 13 6.91 0.46 -24.60
CA ASP A 13 5.71 -0.28 -24.20
C ASP A 13 6.00 -1.55 -23.41
N GLY A 14 7.14 -2.19 -23.70
CA GLY A 14 7.60 -3.39 -23.01
C GLY A 14 8.47 -3.16 -21.77
N ILE A 15 8.70 -1.90 -21.32
CA ILE A 15 9.60 -1.61 -20.18
C ILE A 15 9.16 -2.32 -18.90
N TRP A 16 7.86 -2.46 -18.69
CA TRP A 16 7.29 -3.13 -17.54
C TRP A 16 7.85 -4.53 -17.33
N LEU A 17 8.14 -5.26 -18.40
CA LEU A 17 8.68 -6.61 -18.33
C LEU A 17 10.06 -6.63 -17.65
N ASN A 18 10.92 -5.67 -17.98
CA ASN A 18 12.24 -5.55 -17.35
C ASN A 18 12.10 -5.20 -15.87
N GLU A 19 11.26 -4.22 -15.55
CA GLU A 19 11.13 -3.65 -14.22
C GLU A 19 10.36 -4.60 -13.28
N ALA A 20 9.26 -5.18 -13.75
CA ALA A 20 8.50 -6.16 -12.99
C ALA A 20 9.31 -7.43 -12.67
N PHE A 21 10.08 -7.94 -13.65
CA PHE A 21 10.97 -9.06 -13.39
C PHE A 21 12.11 -8.70 -12.46
N ALA A 22 12.68 -7.49 -12.57
CA ALA A 22 13.70 -7.04 -11.63
C ALA A 22 13.16 -7.05 -10.20
N SER A 23 11.96 -6.51 -9.98
CA SER A 23 11.31 -6.49 -8.67
C SER A 23 11.00 -7.89 -8.15
N LEU A 24 10.45 -8.79 -8.99
CA LEU A 24 10.19 -10.17 -8.57
C LEU A 24 11.48 -10.94 -8.27
N MET A 25 12.51 -10.82 -9.11
CA MET A 25 13.79 -11.50 -8.91
C MET A 25 14.56 -10.97 -7.71
N GLU A 26 14.42 -9.68 -7.37
CA GLU A 26 14.94 -9.09 -6.14
C GLU A 26 14.39 -9.83 -4.92
N VAL A 27 13.07 -10.01 -4.84
CA VAL A 27 12.43 -10.73 -3.73
C VAL A 27 12.88 -12.20 -3.70
N ILE A 28 12.83 -12.91 -4.85
CA ILE A 28 13.23 -14.32 -4.93
C ILE A 28 14.69 -14.53 -4.50
N ALA A 29 15.62 -13.69 -5.01
CA ALA A 29 17.04 -13.84 -4.75
C ALA A 29 17.39 -13.45 -3.31
N SER A 30 16.80 -12.37 -2.81
CA SER A 30 17.06 -11.89 -1.47
C SER A 30 16.48 -12.81 -0.41
N GLU A 31 15.26 -13.31 -0.60
CA GLU A 31 14.65 -14.31 0.30
C GLU A 31 15.43 -15.61 0.35
N ALA A 32 15.94 -16.08 -0.81
CA ALA A 32 16.78 -17.28 -0.88
C ALA A 32 18.14 -17.09 -0.18
N THR A 33 18.64 -15.86 -0.09
CA THR A 33 19.94 -15.54 0.51
C THR A 33 19.81 -15.13 1.98
N TYR A 34 18.76 -14.42 2.32
CA TYR A 34 18.49 -13.80 3.63
C TYR A 34 17.04 -14.04 4.06
N PRO A 35 16.63 -15.30 4.33
CA PRO A 35 15.23 -15.64 4.66
C PRO A 35 14.74 -14.97 5.95
N GLU A 36 15.65 -14.51 6.81
CA GLU A 36 15.34 -13.76 8.02
C GLU A 36 14.69 -12.39 7.74
N PHE A 37 14.82 -11.82 6.54
CA PHE A 37 14.19 -10.57 6.15
C PHE A 37 12.73 -10.73 5.71
N LYS A 38 12.25 -11.96 5.48
CA LYS A 38 10.85 -12.27 5.15
C LYS A 38 10.27 -11.39 4.03
N LEU A 39 11.03 -11.21 2.96
CA LEU A 39 10.68 -10.27 1.89
C LEU A 39 9.39 -10.62 1.15
N TRP A 40 8.97 -11.89 1.21
CA TRP A 40 7.65 -12.27 0.72
C TRP A 40 6.51 -11.56 1.46
N ASN A 41 6.68 -11.25 2.74
CA ASN A 41 5.68 -10.47 3.49
C ASN A 41 5.66 -9.00 3.04
N GLU A 42 6.81 -8.45 2.65
CA GLU A 42 6.89 -7.07 2.09
C GLU A 42 6.19 -6.95 0.73
N LEU A 43 6.14 -8.03 -0.06
CA LEU A 43 5.41 -8.04 -1.34
C LEU A 43 3.90 -7.76 -1.16
N ASN A 44 3.33 -8.04 0.01
CA ASN A 44 1.94 -7.67 0.32
C ASN A 44 1.74 -6.15 0.28
N LEU A 45 2.67 -5.37 0.85
CA LEU A 45 2.59 -3.91 0.82
C LEU A 45 2.74 -3.37 -0.59
N ALA A 46 3.68 -3.91 -1.39
CA ALA A 46 3.86 -3.55 -2.78
C ALA A 46 2.58 -3.82 -3.60
N ARG A 47 1.96 -4.99 -3.40
CA ARG A 47 0.68 -5.34 -4.04
C ARG A 47 -0.43 -4.37 -3.64
N SER A 48 -0.55 -4.02 -2.36
CA SER A 48 -1.55 -3.07 -1.87
C SER A 48 -1.38 -1.69 -2.52
N GLN A 49 -0.15 -1.24 -2.77
CA GLN A 49 0.11 -0.02 -3.54
C GLN A 49 -0.41 -0.16 -4.97
N GLY A 50 -0.16 -1.30 -5.63
CA GLY A 50 -0.70 -1.62 -6.95
C GLY A 50 -2.22 -1.56 -6.97
N PHE A 51 -2.89 -2.20 -6.03
CA PHE A 51 -4.34 -2.17 -5.89
C PHE A 51 -4.90 -0.75 -5.72
N ASN A 52 -4.28 0.06 -4.86
CA ASN A 52 -4.75 1.42 -4.60
C ASN A 52 -4.75 2.30 -5.86
N VAL A 53 -3.70 2.22 -6.67
CA VAL A 53 -3.61 2.99 -7.92
C VAL A 53 -4.54 2.41 -8.99
N ASP A 54 -4.56 1.10 -9.13
CA ASP A 54 -5.29 0.40 -10.18
C ASP A 54 -6.80 0.28 -9.93
N SER A 55 -7.26 0.66 -8.72
CA SER A 55 -8.68 0.78 -8.37
C SER A 55 -9.32 2.11 -8.77
N LEU A 56 -8.55 3.03 -9.35
CA LEU A 56 -9.02 4.35 -9.74
C LEU A 56 -9.48 4.35 -11.20
N LYS A 57 -10.47 5.19 -11.53
CA LYS A 57 -10.89 5.43 -12.94
C LYS A 57 -9.78 6.04 -13.82
N SER A 58 -8.79 6.65 -13.20
CA SER A 58 -7.61 7.19 -13.89
C SER A 58 -6.48 6.18 -14.05
N SER A 59 -6.73 4.89 -13.76
CA SER A 59 -5.76 3.83 -14.00
C SER A 59 -5.47 3.65 -15.48
N ARG A 60 -4.38 2.95 -15.79
CA ARG A 60 -3.95 2.63 -17.14
C ARG A 60 -3.54 1.17 -17.28
N PRO A 61 -3.52 0.61 -18.48
CA PRO A 61 -2.86 -0.67 -18.72
C PRO A 61 -1.38 -0.64 -18.31
N VAL A 62 -0.83 -1.79 -17.88
CA VAL A 62 0.61 -1.93 -17.61
C VAL A 62 1.43 -1.76 -18.89
N GLU A 63 0.92 -2.32 -19.99
CA GLU A 63 1.50 -2.21 -21.34
C GLU A 63 0.54 -1.43 -22.24
N PHE A 64 0.97 -0.28 -22.73
CA PHE A 64 0.24 0.56 -23.68
C PHE A 64 1.21 1.17 -24.70
N GLU A 65 0.71 1.68 -25.81
CA GLU A 65 1.53 2.27 -26.87
C GLU A 65 2.18 3.57 -26.38
N VAL A 66 3.51 3.62 -26.44
CA VAL A 66 4.33 4.77 -26.03
C VAL A 66 4.84 5.48 -27.26
N ALA A 67 4.35 6.69 -27.50
CA ALA A 67 4.70 7.50 -28.68
C ALA A 67 5.69 8.62 -28.36
N THR A 68 5.73 9.14 -27.12
CA THR A 68 6.54 10.28 -26.73
C THR A 68 7.51 9.95 -25.59
N PRO A 69 8.60 10.73 -25.41
CA PRO A 69 9.50 10.57 -24.27
C PRO A 69 8.82 10.77 -22.92
N GLU A 70 7.85 11.69 -22.84
CA GLU A 70 7.06 11.97 -21.63
C GLU A 70 6.24 10.74 -21.23
N GLU A 71 5.55 10.11 -22.19
CA GLU A 71 4.82 8.85 -21.95
C GLU A 71 5.76 7.71 -21.51
N ALA A 72 6.98 7.68 -22.04
CA ALA A 72 7.99 6.71 -21.61
C ALA A 72 8.42 6.94 -20.15
N GLU A 73 8.51 8.19 -19.70
CA GLU A 73 8.83 8.54 -18.32
C GLU A 73 7.68 8.15 -17.37
N GLU A 74 6.43 8.33 -17.79
CA GLU A 74 5.23 7.92 -17.04
C GLU A 74 5.11 6.40 -16.82
N MET A 75 5.83 5.59 -17.61
CA MET A 75 5.87 4.14 -17.42
C MET A 75 6.59 3.71 -16.12
N PHE A 76 7.41 4.56 -15.51
CA PHE A 76 8.15 4.23 -14.28
C PHE A 76 7.32 4.51 -13.03
N ASP A 77 6.24 3.76 -12.85
CA ASP A 77 5.28 3.93 -11.78
C ASP A 77 4.91 2.62 -11.05
N VAL A 78 4.02 2.73 -10.08
CA VAL A 78 3.49 1.61 -9.28
C VAL A 78 2.89 0.49 -10.14
N LEU A 79 2.27 0.80 -11.27
CA LEU A 79 1.65 -0.23 -12.12
C LEU A 79 2.72 -1.06 -12.82
N THR A 80 3.75 -0.43 -13.32
CA THR A 80 4.88 -1.11 -13.97
C THR A 80 5.62 -2.02 -12.99
N TYR A 81 5.95 -1.53 -11.80
CA TYR A 81 6.74 -2.26 -10.81
C TYR A 81 5.89 -3.21 -9.97
N GLN A 82 4.92 -2.68 -9.21
CA GLN A 82 4.19 -3.44 -8.18
C GLN A 82 3.09 -4.33 -8.77
N LYS A 83 2.23 -3.79 -9.65
CA LYS A 83 1.23 -4.64 -10.33
C LYS A 83 1.95 -5.67 -11.21
N GLY A 84 2.92 -5.24 -12.03
CA GLY A 84 3.65 -6.13 -12.92
C GLY A 84 4.30 -7.30 -12.19
N SER A 85 5.08 -7.06 -11.12
CA SER A 85 5.75 -8.10 -10.35
C SER A 85 4.75 -9.03 -9.63
N THR A 86 3.65 -8.48 -9.12
CA THR A 86 2.63 -9.28 -8.43
C THR A 86 1.85 -10.16 -9.41
N VAL A 87 1.54 -9.66 -10.61
CA VAL A 87 0.93 -10.47 -11.67
C VAL A 87 1.87 -11.60 -12.09
N LEU A 88 3.17 -11.34 -12.28
CA LEU A 88 4.15 -12.39 -12.56
C LEU A 88 4.18 -13.44 -11.44
N ARG A 89 4.16 -13.04 -10.16
CA ARG A 89 4.10 -13.96 -9.02
C ARG A 89 2.82 -14.78 -9.00
N MET A 90 1.68 -14.19 -9.30
CA MET A 90 0.40 -14.89 -9.43
C MET A 90 0.48 -16.00 -10.47
N PHE A 91 1.04 -15.73 -11.64
CA PHE A 91 1.21 -16.75 -12.69
C PHE A 91 2.28 -17.78 -12.35
N GLU A 92 3.38 -17.40 -11.72
CA GLU A 92 4.38 -18.34 -11.22
C GLU A 92 3.74 -19.39 -10.29
N THR A 93 2.92 -18.95 -9.33
CA THR A 93 2.23 -19.86 -8.40
C THR A 93 1.16 -20.71 -9.11
N PHE A 94 0.49 -20.13 -10.12
CA PHE A 94 -0.57 -20.82 -10.85
C PHE A 94 -0.03 -21.92 -11.75
N ILE A 95 0.99 -21.65 -12.57
CA ILE A 95 1.57 -22.68 -13.45
C ILE A 95 2.58 -23.58 -12.75
N GLY A 96 3.03 -23.16 -11.57
CA GLY A 96 4.05 -23.84 -10.76
C GLY A 96 5.46 -23.30 -11.01
N GLU A 97 6.22 -23.22 -9.94
CA GLU A 97 7.56 -22.60 -9.90
C GLU A 97 8.52 -23.22 -10.94
N GLU A 98 8.55 -24.55 -11.05
CA GLU A 98 9.46 -25.24 -11.98
C GLU A 98 9.10 -24.98 -13.46
N ASN A 99 7.81 -24.94 -13.79
CA ASN A 99 7.35 -24.62 -15.15
C ASN A 99 7.69 -23.16 -15.48
N PHE A 100 7.43 -22.25 -14.54
CA PHE A 100 7.78 -20.84 -14.70
C PHE A 100 9.28 -20.63 -14.91
N LYS A 101 10.12 -21.24 -14.06
CA LYS A 101 11.59 -21.20 -14.20
C LYS A 101 12.06 -21.73 -15.54
N LYS A 102 11.45 -22.82 -16.01
CA LYS A 102 11.83 -23.43 -17.28
C LYS A 102 11.46 -22.55 -18.47
N GLY A 103 10.25 -21.98 -18.48
CA GLY A 103 9.82 -21.03 -19.52
C GLY A 103 10.71 -19.79 -19.55
N VAL A 104 11.03 -19.21 -18.39
CA VAL A 104 11.95 -18.05 -18.30
C VAL A 104 13.36 -18.42 -18.82
N ARG A 105 13.89 -19.60 -18.49
CA ARG A 105 15.19 -20.05 -19.02
C ARG A 105 15.15 -20.21 -20.54
N ASN A 106 14.08 -20.78 -21.09
CA ASN A 106 13.91 -20.94 -22.53
C ASN A 106 13.89 -19.57 -23.21
N TYR A 107 13.09 -18.63 -22.68
CA TYR A 107 13.02 -17.25 -23.16
C TYR A 107 14.40 -16.57 -23.18
N LEU A 108 15.11 -16.59 -22.05
CA LEU A 108 16.44 -15.98 -21.96
C LEU A 108 17.47 -16.63 -22.92
N ASN A 109 17.46 -17.96 -23.08
CA ASN A 109 18.36 -18.66 -23.99
C ASN A 109 18.07 -18.34 -25.46
N LYS A 110 16.80 -18.30 -25.85
CA LYS A 110 16.36 -18.04 -27.23
C LYS A 110 16.59 -16.60 -27.66
N HIS A 111 16.43 -15.67 -26.74
CA HIS A 111 16.43 -14.23 -27.02
C HIS A 111 17.66 -13.46 -26.49
N LYS A 112 18.67 -14.16 -25.92
CA LYS A 112 19.90 -13.51 -25.45
C LYS A 112 20.52 -12.59 -26.49
N TYR A 113 20.89 -11.39 -26.07
CA TYR A 113 21.47 -10.32 -26.88
C TYR A 113 20.53 -9.80 -28.00
N LYS A 114 19.21 -9.95 -27.80
CA LYS A 114 18.19 -9.45 -28.73
C LYS A 114 17.15 -8.61 -27.99
N ASN A 115 16.32 -7.95 -28.77
CA ASN A 115 15.17 -7.23 -28.30
C ASN A 115 13.89 -8.10 -28.49
N THR A 116 12.95 -8.00 -27.54
CA THR A 116 11.73 -8.81 -27.50
C THR A 116 10.50 -7.98 -27.22
N HIS A 117 9.34 -8.53 -27.58
CA HIS A 117 8.03 -8.13 -27.07
C HIS A 117 7.63 -9.02 -25.88
N SER A 118 6.67 -8.56 -25.09
CA SER A 118 6.12 -9.34 -23.96
C SER A 118 5.58 -10.70 -24.41
N SER A 119 4.99 -10.78 -25.62
CA SER A 119 4.50 -12.02 -26.21
C SER A 119 5.57 -13.10 -26.39
N ASP A 120 6.83 -12.73 -26.60
CA ASP A 120 7.93 -13.71 -26.70
C ASP A 120 8.12 -14.50 -25.40
N LEU A 121 7.89 -13.87 -24.24
CA LEU A 121 7.92 -14.58 -22.96
C LEU A 121 6.67 -15.43 -22.78
N TRP A 122 5.50 -14.92 -23.15
CA TRP A 122 4.25 -15.69 -23.02
C TRP A 122 4.29 -17.00 -23.81
N THR A 123 4.81 -16.96 -25.02
CA THR A 123 5.01 -18.14 -25.86
C THR A 123 5.88 -19.20 -25.16
N GLU A 124 7.00 -18.80 -24.56
CA GLU A 124 7.89 -19.75 -23.87
C GLU A 124 7.28 -20.30 -22.57
N LEU A 125 6.50 -19.48 -21.85
CA LEU A 125 5.78 -19.93 -20.65
C LEU A 125 4.62 -20.88 -21.03
N SER A 126 3.85 -20.57 -22.06
CA SER A 126 2.76 -21.43 -22.57
C SER A 126 3.27 -22.82 -22.98
N GLY A 127 4.51 -22.89 -23.50
CA GLY A 127 5.13 -24.17 -23.85
C GLY A 127 5.43 -25.11 -22.65
N GLU A 128 5.36 -24.59 -21.41
CA GLU A 128 5.67 -25.34 -20.19
C GLU A 128 4.44 -25.65 -19.33
N THR A 129 3.23 -25.32 -19.80
CA THR A 129 1.97 -25.53 -19.08
C THR A 129 0.86 -25.94 -20.04
N GLU A 130 -0.25 -26.45 -19.51
CA GLU A 130 -1.48 -26.72 -20.28
C GLU A 130 -2.31 -25.46 -20.57
N TYR A 131 -2.00 -24.34 -19.92
CA TYR A 131 -2.74 -23.07 -20.07
C TYR A 131 -2.16 -22.24 -21.21
N ASP A 132 -3.04 -21.66 -22.01
CA ASP A 132 -2.67 -20.69 -23.04
C ASP A 132 -2.40 -19.31 -22.44
N LEU A 133 -1.15 -19.06 -22.04
CA LEU A 133 -0.74 -17.80 -21.43
C LEU A 133 -0.69 -16.64 -22.46
N GLU A 134 -0.63 -16.95 -23.77
CA GLU A 134 -0.72 -15.93 -24.82
C GLU A 134 -2.13 -15.30 -24.89
N ASP A 135 -3.14 -16.05 -24.47
CA ASP A 135 -4.53 -15.59 -24.39
C ASP A 135 -4.90 -15.03 -23.00
N ILE A 136 -4.29 -15.53 -21.92
CA ILE A 136 -4.60 -15.16 -20.53
C ILE A 136 -3.91 -13.86 -20.14
N LEU A 137 -2.60 -13.76 -20.31
CA LEU A 137 -1.78 -12.66 -19.80
C LEU A 137 -2.13 -11.27 -20.36
N PRO A 138 -2.51 -11.11 -21.64
CA PRO A 138 -2.97 -9.83 -22.16
C PRO A 138 -4.14 -9.23 -21.39
N THR A 139 -5.02 -10.04 -20.80
CA THR A 139 -6.16 -9.54 -20.00
C THR A 139 -5.70 -8.82 -18.71
N TRP A 140 -4.50 -9.10 -18.23
CA TRP A 140 -3.90 -8.50 -17.03
C TRP A 140 -3.00 -7.31 -17.32
N ILE A 141 -2.37 -7.30 -18.49
CA ILE A 141 -1.31 -6.37 -18.83
C ILE A 141 -1.78 -5.26 -19.78
N LYS A 142 -2.66 -5.59 -20.73
CA LYS A 142 -3.17 -4.64 -21.76
C LYS A 142 -4.53 -4.04 -21.41
N GLN A 143 -5.03 -4.32 -20.23
CA GLN A 143 -6.27 -3.81 -19.67
C GLN A 143 -5.99 -3.14 -18.33
N GLU A 144 -6.64 -2.01 -18.08
CA GLU A 144 -6.58 -1.30 -16.81
C GLU A 144 -7.44 -1.98 -15.74
N GLY A 145 -7.06 -1.83 -14.48
CA GLY A 145 -7.82 -2.36 -13.36
C GLY A 145 -7.58 -3.85 -13.11
N TYR A 146 -8.40 -4.41 -12.25
CA TYR A 146 -8.36 -5.81 -11.81
C TYR A 146 -9.75 -6.24 -11.31
N PRO A 147 -10.04 -7.56 -11.22
CA PRO A 147 -11.34 -8.02 -10.79
C PRO A 147 -11.46 -8.17 -9.26
N ILE A 148 -12.72 -8.12 -8.78
CA ILE A 148 -13.14 -8.72 -7.51
C ILE A 148 -13.89 -10.00 -7.82
N ILE A 149 -13.54 -11.08 -7.12
CA ILE A 149 -14.11 -12.41 -7.29
C ILE A 149 -15.05 -12.71 -6.14
N SER A 150 -16.30 -12.97 -6.46
CA SER A 150 -17.27 -13.49 -5.50
C SER A 150 -17.41 -15.01 -5.64
N ILE A 151 -17.63 -15.67 -4.50
CA ILE A 151 -17.88 -17.11 -4.44
C ILE A 151 -19.24 -17.37 -3.78
N GLU A 152 -20.06 -18.15 -4.45
CA GLU A 152 -21.37 -18.58 -3.99
C GLU A 152 -21.41 -20.11 -3.92
N HIS A 153 -21.88 -20.64 -2.79
CA HIS A 153 -22.07 -22.07 -2.61
C HIS A 153 -23.46 -22.48 -3.13
N ASN A 154 -23.51 -23.32 -4.13
CA ASN A 154 -24.75 -23.83 -4.70
C ASN A 154 -25.27 -25.05 -3.90
N GLU A 155 -24.82 -26.24 -4.31
CA GLU A 155 -25.19 -27.50 -3.67
C GLU A 155 -23.98 -28.44 -3.59
N ASN A 156 -23.87 -29.21 -2.53
CA ASN A 156 -22.78 -30.17 -2.30
C ASN A 156 -21.39 -29.50 -2.39
N THR A 157 -20.56 -29.86 -3.38
CA THR A 157 -19.24 -29.32 -3.67
C THR A 157 -19.25 -28.41 -4.90
N ASN A 158 -20.42 -27.97 -5.38
CA ASN A 158 -20.54 -27.06 -6.51
C ASN A 158 -20.56 -25.62 -6.03
N PHE A 159 -19.68 -24.80 -6.60
CA PHE A 159 -19.54 -23.37 -6.29
C PHE A 159 -19.54 -22.57 -7.59
N THR A 160 -20.23 -21.44 -7.56
CA THR A 160 -20.18 -20.45 -8.65
C THR A 160 -19.22 -19.33 -8.29
N PHE A 161 -18.28 -19.06 -9.18
CA PHE A 161 -17.36 -17.93 -9.08
C PHE A 161 -17.79 -16.89 -10.09
N SER A 162 -17.88 -15.62 -9.66
CA SER A 162 -18.25 -14.51 -10.53
C SER A 162 -17.21 -13.38 -10.40
N GLN A 163 -16.94 -12.68 -11.48
CA GLN A 163 -16.03 -11.56 -11.51
C GLN A 163 -16.71 -10.26 -11.93
N SER A 164 -16.24 -9.15 -11.41
CA SER A 164 -16.54 -7.81 -11.90
C SER A 164 -15.28 -6.93 -11.70
N LYS A 165 -15.10 -5.90 -12.53
CA LYS A 165 -14.02 -4.91 -12.32
C LYS A 165 -14.19 -4.28 -10.95
N PHE A 166 -13.08 -4.19 -10.21
CA PHE A 166 -13.04 -3.50 -8.94
C PHE A 166 -12.68 -2.03 -9.14
N LEU A 167 -13.56 -1.13 -8.70
CA LEU A 167 -13.28 0.29 -8.57
C LEU A 167 -13.64 0.72 -7.15
N ILE A 168 -12.82 1.59 -6.58
CA ILE A 168 -12.95 2.00 -5.18
C ILE A 168 -14.21 2.83 -4.91
N ASP A 169 -14.80 3.45 -5.92
CA ASP A 169 -16.05 4.19 -5.86
C ASP A 169 -17.31 3.29 -6.00
N GLY A 170 -17.10 1.98 -6.15
CA GLY A 170 -18.17 0.99 -6.29
C GLY A 170 -18.78 0.87 -7.68
N GLU A 171 -18.34 1.66 -8.66
CA GLU A 171 -18.75 1.50 -10.04
C GLU A 171 -18.11 0.24 -10.65
N THR A 172 -18.60 -0.21 -11.80
CA THR A 172 -18.05 -1.34 -12.55
C THR A 172 -18.37 -1.17 -14.04
N ASP A 173 -17.64 -1.90 -14.87
CA ASP A 173 -17.89 -1.98 -16.30
C ASP A 173 -17.94 -3.46 -16.75
N ASP A 174 -18.00 -3.71 -18.06
CA ASP A 174 -18.06 -5.06 -18.63
C ASP A 174 -16.68 -5.70 -18.87
N SER A 175 -15.60 -5.11 -18.33
CA SER A 175 -14.25 -5.68 -18.40
C SER A 175 -14.19 -7.05 -17.74
N LEU A 176 -13.55 -8.00 -18.40
CA LEU A 176 -13.38 -9.37 -17.91
C LEU A 176 -11.90 -9.77 -18.00
N TRP A 177 -11.47 -10.56 -17.04
CA TRP A 177 -10.16 -11.18 -16.97
C TRP A 177 -10.27 -12.69 -17.10
N LYS A 178 -9.25 -13.33 -17.63
CA LYS A 178 -9.05 -14.76 -17.43
C LYS A 178 -8.29 -14.95 -16.12
N VAL A 179 -9.02 -15.34 -15.07
CA VAL A 179 -8.53 -15.28 -13.69
C VAL A 179 -7.99 -16.62 -13.23
N PRO A 180 -6.66 -16.74 -13.01
CA PRO A 180 -6.06 -17.93 -12.43
C PRO A 180 -6.33 -17.96 -10.92
N ILE A 181 -7.09 -18.94 -10.45
CA ILE A 181 -7.48 -19.05 -9.03
C ILE A 181 -6.83 -20.28 -8.41
N ASN A 182 -5.98 -20.07 -7.42
CA ASN A 182 -5.46 -21.11 -6.55
C ASN A 182 -6.35 -21.22 -5.31
N ILE A 183 -6.98 -22.38 -5.11
CA ILE A 183 -7.91 -22.62 -4.01
C ILE A 183 -7.22 -23.54 -2.99
N ARG A 184 -7.31 -23.18 -1.72
CA ARG A 184 -7.01 -24.05 -0.58
C ARG A 184 -8.32 -24.41 0.14
N PHE A 185 -8.52 -25.66 0.47
CA PHE A 185 -9.66 -26.12 1.23
C PHE A 185 -9.29 -26.24 2.70
N LEU A 186 -9.85 -25.35 3.53
CA LEU A 186 -9.51 -25.26 4.94
C LEU A 186 -10.02 -26.46 5.75
N ASP A 187 -11.08 -27.12 5.27
CA ASP A 187 -11.67 -28.29 5.90
C ASP A 187 -10.90 -29.59 5.70
N ASN A 188 -10.02 -29.66 4.69
CA ASN A 188 -9.30 -30.91 4.36
C ASN A 188 -7.82 -30.72 3.98
N GLY A 189 -7.32 -29.49 3.92
CA GLY A 189 -5.94 -29.14 3.63
C GLY A 189 -5.49 -29.35 2.17
N LYS A 190 -6.40 -29.75 1.26
CA LYS A 190 -6.09 -29.94 -0.16
C LYS A 190 -6.12 -28.62 -0.91
N SER A 191 -5.63 -28.63 -2.15
CA SER A 191 -5.68 -27.49 -3.06
C SER A 191 -6.17 -27.89 -4.44
N GLN A 192 -6.75 -26.94 -5.14
CA GLN A 192 -7.23 -27.07 -6.52
C GLN A 192 -6.98 -25.77 -7.27
N LYS A 193 -6.72 -25.86 -8.58
CA LYS A 193 -6.58 -24.70 -9.47
C LYS A 193 -7.77 -24.68 -10.42
N VAL A 194 -8.33 -23.50 -10.67
CA VAL A 194 -9.35 -23.27 -11.67
C VAL A 194 -9.03 -22.00 -12.45
N LEU A 195 -9.49 -21.93 -13.68
CA LEU A 195 -9.43 -20.73 -14.52
C LEU A 195 -10.86 -20.21 -14.70
N LEU A 196 -11.13 -19.00 -14.21
CA LEU A 196 -12.40 -18.32 -14.44
C LEU A 196 -12.26 -17.49 -15.72
N GLU A 197 -12.93 -17.91 -16.80
CA GLU A 197 -12.81 -17.29 -18.11
C GLU A 197 -13.98 -16.37 -18.46
N ASN A 198 -15.16 -16.64 -17.86
CA ASN A 198 -16.38 -15.90 -18.14
C ASN A 198 -16.72 -14.96 -16.95
N LYS A 199 -17.78 -14.16 -17.11
CA LYS A 199 -18.31 -13.33 -16.03
C LYS A 199 -18.71 -14.18 -14.82
N SER A 200 -19.13 -15.43 -15.05
CA SER A 200 -19.50 -16.40 -14.00
C SER A 200 -19.30 -17.82 -14.55
N ASP A 201 -18.63 -18.66 -13.78
CA ASP A 201 -18.44 -20.07 -14.06
C ASP A 201 -18.71 -20.89 -12.78
N SER A 202 -19.25 -22.12 -12.96
CA SER A 202 -19.47 -23.06 -11.87
C SER A 202 -18.42 -24.17 -11.87
N PHE A 203 -17.89 -24.49 -10.70
CA PHE A 203 -16.83 -25.46 -10.52
C PHE A 203 -17.24 -26.51 -9.47
N GLU A 204 -16.95 -27.77 -9.77
CA GLU A 204 -17.00 -28.83 -8.76
C GLU A 204 -15.67 -28.81 -7.99
N LEU A 205 -15.74 -28.55 -6.69
CA LEU A 205 -14.59 -28.39 -5.81
C LEU A 205 -14.41 -29.66 -4.94
N ILE A 206 -13.17 -29.88 -4.47
CA ILE A 206 -12.80 -31.06 -3.69
C ILE A 206 -12.92 -30.86 -2.17
N GLY A 207 -13.54 -29.78 -1.71
CA GLY A 207 -13.76 -29.45 -0.30
C GLY A 207 -14.91 -28.46 -0.12
N ASN A 208 -15.31 -28.22 1.14
CA ASN A 208 -16.50 -27.44 1.48
C ASN A 208 -16.19 -26.04 2.02
N VAL A 209 -14.91 -25.77 2.34
CA VAL A 209 -14.48 -24.44 2.83
C VAL A 209 -13.33 -23.94 1.94
N PRO A 210 -13.65 -23.54 0.69
CA PRO A 210 -12.65 -22.99 -0.21
C PRO A 210 -12.20 -21.60 0.25
N PHE A 211 -10.87 -21.41 0.30
CA PHE A 211 -10.18 -20.14 0.39
C PHE A 211 -9.55 -19.86 -0.97
N ILE A 212 -10.06 -18.86 -1.70
CA ILE A 212 -9.76 -18.67 -3.13
C ILE A 212 -8.48 -17.89 -3.40
N ASN A 213 -7.58 -17.84 -2.44
CA ASN A 213 -6.29 -17.15 -2.58
C ASN A 213 -5.20 -17.90 -1.80
N ASN A 214 -5.00 -19.18 -2.15
CA ASN A 214 -3.99 -20.02 -1.52
C ASN A 214 -2.61 -19.36 -1.53
N GLY A 215 -2.01 -19.16 -0.36
CA GLY A 215 -0.74 -18.48 -0.16
C GLY A 215 -0.78 -16.95 -0.36
N GLY A 216 -1.92 -16.37 -0.70
CA GLY A 216 -2.10 -14.92 -0.77
C GLY A 216 -1.52 -14.21 -2.01
N TRP A 217 -1.22 -14.89 -3.12
CA TRP A 217 -0.41 -14.36 -4.23
C TRP A 217 -1.17 -13.74 -5.39
N SER A 218 -2.49 -13.69 -5.35
CA SER A 218 -3.28 -13.15 -6.46
C SER A 218 -3.26 -11.63 -6.58
N PHE A 219 -3.49 -11.11 -7.79
CA PHE A 219 -3.75 -9.72 -8.06
C PHE A 219 -5.24 -9.47 -8.37
N PHE A 220 -6.11 -9.96 -7.50
CA PHE A 220 -7.55 -9.70 -7.50
C PHE A 220 -8.05 -9.67 -6.04
N HIS A 221 -9.14 -8.96 -5.77
CA HIS A 221 -9.81 -9.09 -4.48
C HIS A 221 -10.79 -10.26 -4.49
N SER A 222 -10.97 -10.86 -3.33
CA SER A 222 -11.98 -11.90 -3.10
C SER A 222 -13.05 -11.40 -2.12
N THR A 223 -14.29 -11.75 -2.37
CA THR A 223 -15.40 -11.49 -1.43
C THR A 223 -16.17 -12.76 -1.15
N TYR A 224 -16.54 -12.93 0.11
CA TYR A 224 -17.24 -14.10 0.62
C TYR A 224 -18.57 -13.65 1.24
N GLU A 225 -19.61 -14.42 1.01
CA GLU A 225 -20.84 -14.27 1.79
C GLU A 225 -20.59 -14.46 3.28
N ALA A 226 -21.38 -13.80 4.12
CA ALA A 226 -21.20 -13.81 5.58
C ALA A 226 -21.13 -15.23 6.18
N GLU A 227 -21.93 -16.17 5.67
CA GLU A 227 -21.90 -17.58 6.12
C GLU A 227 -20.56 -18.24 5.77
N HIS A 228 -20.04 -18.03 4.55
CA HIS A 228 -18.79 -18.59 4.11
C HIS A 228 -17.60 -17.97 4.86
N LEU A 229 -17.61 -16.64 5.04
CA LEU A 229 -16.61 -15.93 5.85
C LEU A 229 -16.58 -16.49 7.29
N ASN A 230 -17.73 -16.73 7.91
CA ASN A 230 -17.80 -17.36 9.22
C ASN A 230 -17.21 -18.78 9.25
N LYS A 231 -17.26 -19.53 8.14
CA LYS A 231 -16.57 -20.83 8.03
C LYS A 231 -15.06 -20.62 7.96
N ILE A 232 -14.55 -19.66 7.15
CA ILE A 232 -13.12 -19.33 7.05
C ILE A 232 -12.56 -18.90 8.42
N ILE A 233 -13.27 -18.03 9.15
CA ILE A 233 -12.88 -17.52 10.48
C ILE A 233 -12.57 -18.65 11.48
N ARG A 234 -13.24 -19.80 11.39
CA ARG A 234 -12.98 -20.96 12.27
C ARG A 234 -11.60 -21.58 12.04
N TYR A 235 -11.00 -21.35 10.90
CA TYR A 235 -9.67 -21.82 10.50
C TYR A 235 -8.64 -20.71 10.48
N PHE A 236 -8.91 -19.57 11.14
CA PHE A 236 -8.03 -18.40 11.11
C PHE A 236 -6.60 -18.71 11.54
N ASP A 237 -6.42 -19.54 12.56
CA ASP A 237 -5.10 -19.93 13.06
C ASP A 237 -4.33 -20.86 12.10
N ASP A 238 -5.03 -21.52 11.17
CA ASP A 238 -4.43 -22.37 10.14
C ASP A 238 -3.98 -21.59 8.90
N LEU A 239 -4.36 -20.31 8.78
CA LEU A 239 -3.93 -19.45 7.69
C LEU A 239 -2.48 -19.01 7.90
N ASP A 240 -1.69 -19.01 6.81
CA ASP A 240 -0.38 -18.40 6.84
C ASP A 240 -0.47 -16.86 6.88
N ILE A 241 0.66 -16.19 7.08
CA ILE A 241 0.68 -14.73 7.28
C ILE A 241 0.20 -13.96 6.05
N ASN A 242 0.51 -14.44 4.84
CA ASN A 242 0.07 -13.80 3.60
C ASN A 242 -1.42 -14.02 3.38
N GLU A 243 -1.93 -15.22 3.69
CA GLU A 243 -3.37 -15.53 3.66
C GLU A 243 -4.15 -14.67 4.65
N LYS A 244 -3.63 -14.48 5.87
CA LYS A 244 -4.21 -13.55 6.86
C LYS A 244 -4.22 -12.12 6.35
N TYR A 245 -3.09 -11.65 5.82
CA TYR A 245 -3.01 -10.31 5.24
C TYR A 245 -4.08 -10.12 4.15
N ARG A 246 -4.19 -11.07 3.23
CA ARG A 246 -5.18 -11.03 2.15
C ARG A 246 -6.61 -11.07 2.64
N LEU A 247 -6.91 -11.93 3.61
CA LEU A 247 -8.26 -12.02 4.17
C LEU A 247 -8.70 -10.69 4.78
N LEU A 248 -7.81 -10.00 5.49
CA LEU A 248 -8.08 -8.68 6.06
C LEU A 248 -8.28 -7.62 4.97
N GLU A 249 -7.36 -7.55 4.00
CA GLU A 249 -7.41 -6.58 2.91
C GLU A 249 -8.66 -6.77 2.03
N ASP A 250 -8.96 -8.00 1.62
CA ASP A 250 -10.12 -8.35 0.82
C ASP A 250 -11.44 -8.05 1.55
N SER A 251 -11.50 -8.34 2.85
CA SER A 251 -12.69 -8.04 3.67
C SER A 251 -12.85 -6.54 3.90
N TRP A 252 -11.75 -5.80 4.05
CA TRP A 252 -11.78 -4.33 4.10
C TRP A 252 -12.32 -3.73 2.80
N MET A 253 -11.85 -4.20 1.64
CA MET A 253 -12.34 -3.73 0.35
C MET A 253 -13.79 -4.16 0.09
N SER A 254 -14.19 -5.34 0.56
CA SER A 254 -15.59 -5.79 0.52
C SER A 254 -16.51 -4.92 1.39
N LEU A 255 -16.05 -4.46 2.56
CA LEU A 255 -16.78 -3.49 3.38
C LEU A 255 -16.92 -2.14 2.67
N ARG A 256 -15.84 -1.61 2.09
CA ARG A 256 -15.83 -0.32 1.39
C ARG A 256 -16.73 -0.28 0.15
N THR A 257 -16.96 -1.42 -0.47
CA THR A 257 -17.83 -1.59 -1.64
C THR A 257 -19.18 -2.22 -1.30
N GLU A 258 -19.58 -2.16 -0.01
CA GLU A 258 -20.89 -2.62 0.49
C GLU A 258 -21.20 -4.11 0.24
N LYS A 259 -20.17 -4.92 -0.04
CA LYS A 259 -20.28 -6.38 -0.22
C LYS A 259 -20.17 -7.15 1.11
N LEU A 260 -19.72 -6.48 2.17
CA LEU A 260 -19.61 -7.02 3.52
C LEU A 260 -20.19 -6.02 4.53
N THR A 261 -20.88 -6.51 5.56
CA THR A 261 -21.40 -5.66 6.64
C THR A 261 -20.32 -5.27 7.64
N LEU A 262 -20.45 -4.10 8.27
CA LEU A 262 -19.54 -3.65 9.33
C LEU A 262 -19.47 -4.68 10.48
N GLU A 263 -20.61 -5.29 10.86
CA GLU A 263 -20.64 -6.31 11.92
C GLU A 263 -19.75 -7.51 11.58
N SER A 264 -19.84 -8.01 10.34
CA SER A 264 -19.01 -9.14 9.88
C SER A 264 -17.53 -8.78 9.83
N PHE A 265 -17.23 -7.55 9.37
CA PHE A 265 -15.86 -7.05 9.34
C PHE A 265 -15.26 -6.89 10.75
N LEU A 266 -16.03 -6.32 11.71
CA LEU A 266 -15.56 -6.18 13.10
C LEU A 266 -15.30 -7.52 13.78
N LYS A 267 -16.11 -8.55 13.50
CA LYS A 267 -15.84 -9.92 13.97
C LYS A 267 -14.53 -10.48 13.42
N LEU A 268 -14.23 -10.19 12.16
CA LEU A 268 -12.98 -10.64 11.54
C LEU A 268 -11.79 -9.89 12.10
N ILE A 269 -11.79 -8.54 12.09
CA ILE A 269 -10.62 -7.77 12.49
C ILE A 269 -10.22 -8.02 13.94
N ASP A 270 -11.18 -8.36 14.79
CA ASP A 270 -10.94 -8.69 16.20
C ASP A 270 -10.00 -9.89 16.40
N LEU A 271 -9.87 -10.78 15.41
CA LEU A 271 -8.93 -11.90 15.46
C LEU A 271 -7.46 -11.46 15.37
N TYR A 272 -7.22 -10.27 14.80
CA TYR A 272 -5.87 -9.75 14.58
C TYR A 272 -5.26 -9.02 15.80
N LYS A 273 -5.99 -8.87 16.89
CA LYS A 273 -5.52 -8.17 18.12
C LYS A 273 -4.20 -8.71 18.68
N ASN A 274 -3.92 -10.00 18.49
CA ASN A 274 -2.73 -10.66 18.99
C ASN A 274 -1.72 -11.00 17.89
N GLU A 275 -1.99 -10.61 16.66
CA GLU A 275 -1.08 -10.83 15.55
C GLU A 275 0.20 -10.01 15.73
N THR A 276 1.35 -10.58 15.34
CA THR A 276 2.65 -9.95 15.59
C THR A 276 3.41 -9.59 14.32
N ASP A 277 2.77 -9.74 13.16
CA ASP A 277 3.36 -9.30 11.89
C ASP A 277 3.16 -7.79 11.71
N LYS A 278 4.26 -7.07 11.44
CA LYS A 278 4.23 -5.61 11.28
C LYS A 278 3.44 -5.14 10.07
N ASN A 279 3.39 -5.94 9.00
CA ASN A 279 2.69 -5.57 7.76
C ASN A 279 1.17 -5.69 7.93
N ILE A 280 0.72 -6.70 8.65
CA ILE A 280 -0.69 -6.80 9.08
C ILE A 280 -1.07 -5.59 9.92
N TRP A 281 -0.24 -5.19 10.88
CA TRP A 281 -0.52 -4.01 11.70
C TRP A 281 -0.42 -2.69 10.94
N SER A 282 0.40 -2.61 9.91
CA SER A 282 0.40 -1.47 8.98
C SER A 282 -0.94 -1.36 8.23
N LEU A 283 -1.48 -2.48 7.76
CA LEU A 283 -2.82 -2.53 7.16
C LEU A 283 -3.91 -2.15 8.16
N VAL A 284 -3.89 -2.72 9.38
CA VAL A 284 -4.82 -2.37 10.48
C VAL A 284 -4.76 -0.88 10.80
N SER A 285 -3.56 -0.29 10.86
CA SER A 285 -3.36 1.13 11.08
C SER A 285 -4.01 1.99 9.99
N GLY A 286 -3.84 1.61 8.73
CA GLY A 286 -4.48 2.27 7.58
C GLY A 286 -6.01 2.17 7.62
N ILE A 287 -6.54 1.02 8.01
CA ILE A 287 -7.98 0.79 8.21
C ILE A 287 -8.50 1.71 9.31
N PHE A 288 -7.87 1.73 10.47
CA PHE A 288 -8.28 2.60 11.58
C PHE A 288 -8.16 4.08 11.25
N ALA A 289 -7.12 4.49 10.54
CA ALA A 289 -7.00 5.86 10.06
C ALA A 289 -8.16 6.24 9.12
N THR A 290 -8.57 5.34 8.23
CA THR A 290 -9.69 5.56 7.32
C THR A 290 -11.03 5.60 8.07
N LEU A 291 -11.27 4.68 9.01
CA LEU A 291 -12.46 4.69 9.83
C LEU A 291 -12.56 5.97 10.68
N HIS A 292 -11.45 6.40 11.26
CA HIS A 292 -11.40 7.62 12.07
C HIS A 292 -11.67 8.91 11.27
N LYS A 293 -11.43 8.91 9.95
CA LYS A 293 -11.83 10.01 9.07
C LYS A 293 -13.34 10.11 8.90
N ILE A 294 -14.01 8.96 8.88
CA ILE A 294 -15.46 8.86 8.71
C ILE A 294 -16.17 9.15 10.04
N ASP A 295 -15.64 8.60 11.13
CA ASP A 295 -16.19 8.72 12.48
C ASP A 295 -15.06 8.98 13.48
N SER A 296 -14.93 10.22 13.93
CA SER A 296 -13.98 10.65 14.96
C SER A 296 -14.58 10.64 16.37
N SER A 297 -15.58 9.78 16.61
CA SER A 297 -16.22 9.64 17.91
C SER A 297 -15.29 9.04 18.97
N ASN A 298 -15.53 9.39 20.23
CA ASN A 298 -14.80 8.80 21.35
C ASN A 298 -15.02 7.26 21.44
N GLU A 299 -16.14 6.75 20.94
CA GLU A 299 -16.46 5.32 20.89
C GLU A 299 -15.48 4.59 19.97
N LEU A 300 -15.24 5.11 18.78
CA LEU A 300 -14.28 4.51 17.84
C LEU A 300 -12.85 4.65 18.36
N GLU A 301 -12.46 5.82 18.87
CA GLU A 301 -11.13 6.02 19.45
C GLU A 301 -10.86 5.03 20.61
N ASN A 302 -11.84 4.87 21.52
CA ASN A 302 -11.74 3.89 22.60
C ASN A 302 -11.65 2.44 22.06
N TYR A 303 -12.41 2.09 21.04
CA TYR A 303 -12.32 0.78 20.41
C TYR A 303 -10.91 0.52 19.87
N ILE A 304 -10.33 1.47 19.13
CA ILE A 304 -8.98 1.35 18.57
C ILE A 304 -7.92 1.22 19.70
N ALA A 305 -8.03 2.05 20.75
CA ALA A 305 -7.13 1.97 21.89
C ALA A 305 -7.19 0.61 22.59
N GLN A 306 -8.40 0.09 22.82
CA GLN A 306 -8.60 -1.23 23.42
C GLN A 306 -8.16 -2.38 22.50
N PHE A 307 -8.26 -2.20 21.19
CA PHE A 307 -7.75 -3.16 20.21
C PHE A 307 -6.22 -3.28 20.28
N CYS A 308 -5.50 -2.17 20.46
CA CYS A 308 -4.05 -2.15 20.59
C CYS A 308 -3.55 -2.68 21.95
N LYS A 309 -4.36 -2.58 23.02
CA LYS A 309 -3.98 -2.81 24.39
C LYS A 309 -3.34 -4.18 24.68
N PRO A 310 -3.89 -5.32 24.17
CA PRO A 310 -3.32 -6.64 24.46
C PRO A 310 -1.88 -6.77 23.96
N LEU A 311 -1.59 -6.26 22.76
CA LEU A 311 -0.27 -6.32 22.19
C LEU A 311 0.67 -5.30 22.83
N LEU A 312 0.19 -4.10 23.18
CA LEU A 312 0.94 -3.12 23.95
C LEU A 312 1.39 -3.69 25.30
N ASP A 313 0.50 -4.36 26.04
CA ASP A 313 0.82 -4.96 27.34
C ASP A 313 1.87 -6.07 27.20
N LYS A 314 1.84 -6.82 26.09
CA LYS A 314 2.82 -7.87 25.78
C LYS A 314 4.19 -7.30 25.40
N LEU A 315 4.25 -6.25 24.58
CA LEU A 315 5.48 -5.66 24.05
C LEU A 315 6.11 -4.64 25.01
N GLY A 316 5.28 -3.99 25.83
CA GLY A 316 5.67 -2.86 26.67
C GLY A 316 6.01 -1.61 25.87
N SER A 317 6.13 -0.46 26.54
CA SER A 317 6.46 0.83 25.92
C SER A 317 7.93 1.25 26.09
N GLU A 318 8.67 0.61 26.99
CA GLU A 318 10.02 1.03 27.35
C GLU A 318 11.06 0.70 26.26
N TYR A 319 12.09 1.54 26.16
CA TYR A 319 13.26 1.23 25.34
C TYR A 319 13.88 -0.12 25.70
N LYS A 320 14.25 -0.90 24.69
CA LYS A 320 14.93 -2.17 24.88
C LYS A 320 16.07 -2.27 23.88
N GLU A 321 17.29 -2.29 24.42
CA GLU A 321 18.50 -2.48 23.59
C GLU A 321 18.54 -3.88 22.97
N GLY A 322 18.98 -3.95 21.70
CA GLY A 322 19.13 -5.22 20.98
C GLY A 322 17.81 -5.90 20.61
N ILE A 323 16.70 -5.17 20.60
CA ILE A 323 15.44 -5.67 20.06
C ILE A 323 15.58 -5.91 18.55
N ASP A 324 14.95 -6.96 18.06
CA ASP A 324 14.83 -7.23 16.61
C ASP A 324 14.15 -6.08 15.89
N GLN A 325 14.60 -5.77 14.66
CA GLN A 325 14.14 -4.61 13.90
C GLN A 325 12.63 -4.66 13.58
N GLU A 326 12.10 -5.82 13.17
CA GLU A 326 10.65 -5.96 12.88
C GLU A 326 9.83 -5.76 14.16
N MET A 327 10.31 -6.33 15.28
CA MET A 327 9.66 -6.19 16.57
C MET A 327 9.73 -4.74 17.09
N SER A 328 10.82 -4.02 16.83
CA SER A 328 10.94 -2.59 17.14
C SER A 328 9.96 -1.75 16.34
N GLN A 329 9.81 -2.02 15.04
CA GLN A 329 8.83 -1.35 14.17
C GLN A 329 7.39 -1.62 14.64
N LEU A 330 7.05 -2.88 14.91
CA LEU A 330 5.74 -3.25 15.43
C LEU A 330 5.44 -2.55 16.75
N LYS A 331 6.36 -2.62 17.71
CA LYS A 331 6.22 -1.94 19.00
C LYS A 331 5.98 -0.45 18.84
N SER A 332 6.75 0.20 17.97
CA SER A 332 6.61 1.64 17.72
C SER A 332 5.24 1.96 17.13
N LEU A 333 4.75 1.16 16.19
CA LEU A 333 3.42 1.33 15.60
C LEU A 333 2.32 1.16 16.66
N ILE A 334 2.38 0.11 17.48
CA ILE A 334 1.38 -0.15 18.53
C ILE A 334 1.36 0.96 19.59
N CYS A 335 2.52 1.39 20.05
CA CYS A 335 2.63 2.49 21.01
C CYS A 335 2.07 3.79 20.46
N PHE A 336 2.37 4.11 19.20
CA PHE A 336 1.86 5.31 18.54
C PHE A 336 0.33 5.26 18.36
N LEU A 337 -0.22 4.14 17.87
CA LEU A 337 -1.67 3.98 17.73
C LEU A 337 -2.38 4.12 19.08
N TYR A 338 -1.86 3.44 20.10
CA TYR A 338 -2.42 3.58 21.45
C TYR A 338 -2.38 5.02 21.95
N ALA A 339 -1.24 5.69 21.87
CA ALA A 339 -1.11 7.09 22.31
C ALA A 339 -2.10 8.01 21.58
N LYS A 340 -2.18 7.87 20.26
CA LYS A 340 -3.03 8.70 19.41
C LYS A 340 -4.51 8.59 19.75
N TYR A 341 -5.01 7.38 19.97
CA TYR A 341 -6.44 7.13 20.12
C TYR A 341 -6.90 7.01 21.58
N SER A 342 -6.04 6.58 22.50
CA SER A 342 -6.42 6.55 23.93
C SER A 342 -6.44 7.93 24.56
N LYS A 343 -5.65 8.87 24.04
CA LYS A 343 -5.42 10.19 24.63
C LYS A 343 -5.00 10.09 26.11
N ASP A 344 -4.25 9.02 26.45
CA ASP A 344 -3.73 8.75 27.80
C ASP A 344 -2.60 9.73 28.10
N ASP A 345 -2.91 10.80 28.84
CA ASP A 345 -1.96 11.86 29.18
C ASP A 345 -0.71 11.31 29.88
N LYS A 346 -0.84 10.27 30.72
CA LYS A 346 0.31 9.69 31.42
C LYS A 346 1.22 8.94 30.45
N PHE A 347 0.61 8.23 29.50
CA PHE A 347 1.35 7.52 28.45
C PHE A 347 2.09 8.51 27.54
N ILE A 348 1.42 9.58 27.12
CA ILE A 348 2.00 10.63 26.29
C ILE A 348 3.10 11.36 27.05
N SER A 349 2.86 11.79 28.31
CA SER A 349 3.84 12.50 29.15
C SER A 349 5.12 11.70 29.36
N HIS A 350 5.04 10.36 29.45
CA HIS A 350 6.23 9.52 29.53
C HIS A 350 7.19 9.71 28.34
N PHE A 351 6.68 9.89 27.14
CA PHE A 351 7.50 10.17 25.95
C PHE A 351 7.89 11.64 25.85
N THR A 352 7.02 12.55 26.28
CA THR A 352 7.29 13.99 26.37
C THR A 352 8.45 14.28 27.32
N ASP A 353 8.52 13.59 28.46
CA ASP A 353 9.64 13.71 29.40
C ASP A 353 10.97 13.22 28.81
N GLN A 354 10.94 12.14 28.01
CA GLN A 354 12.12 11.67 27.28
C GLN A 354 12.56 12.67 26.20
N PHE A 355 11.61 13.32 25.53
CA PHE A 355 11.89 14.38 24.56
C PHE A 355 12.52 15.59 25.24
N ASN A 356 11.91 16.12 26.29
CA ASN A 356 12.38 17.30 27.01
C ASN A 356 13.73 17.10 27.70
N SER A 357 14.01 15.90 28.19
CA SER A 357 15.29 15.53 28.78
C SER A 357 16.36 15.13 27.76
N GLU A 358 16.03 15.14 26.48
CA GLU A 358 16.88 14.69 25.37
C GLU A 358 17.36 13.23 25.47
N LYS A 359 16.77 12.43 26.34
CA LYS A 359 17.16 11.03 26.58
C LYS A 359 17.05 10.17 25.30
N TYR A 360 16.16 10.54 24.36
CA TYR A 360 16.01 9.85 23.08
C TYR A 360 17.28 9.87 22.23
N LYS A 361 18.19 10.82 22.44
CA LYS A 361 19.48 10.92 21.73
C LYS A 361 20.44 9.78 22.06
N ASP A 362 20.25 9.13 23.20
CA ASP A 362 21.07 8.00 23.66
C ASP A 362 20.62 6.65 23.06
N TYR A 363 19.47 6.61 22.39
CA TYR A 363 18.93 5.37 21.84
C TYR A 363 19.54 5.01 20.50
N SER A 364 20.12 3.81 20.42
CA SER A 364 20.66 3.25 19.17
C SER A 364 19.57 2.80 18.20
N ASP A 365 18.37 2.47 18.70
CA ASP A 365 17.22 2.07 17.89
C ASP A 365 16.51 3.28 17.30
N GLY A 366 16.61 3.39 15.97
CA GLY A 366 15.99 4.46 15.22
C GLY A 366 14.46 4.47 15.23
N ASN A 367 13.82 3.32 15.38
CA ASN A 367 12.36 3.25 15.46
C ASN A 367 11.89 3.81 16.80
N TYR A 368 12.59 3.48 17.89
CA TYR A 368 12.24 4.03 19.21
C TYR A 368 12.53 5.53 19.30
N TYR A 369 13.61 5.99 18.66
CA TYR A 369 13.88 7.42 18.53
C TYR A 369 12.69 8.14 17.85
N ASN A 370 12.26 7.63 16.69
CA ASN A 370 11.12 8.20 15.97
C ASN A 370 9.82 8.10 16.77
N LEU A 371 9.63 7.04 17.55
CA LEU A 371 8.49 6.87 18.43
C LEU A 371 8.41 7.99 19.47
N VAL A 372 9.54 8.34 20.12
CA VAL A 372 9.60 9.45 21.08
C VAL A 372 9.19 10.76 20.40
N LEU A 373 9.70 11.04 19.19
CA LEU A 373 9.29 12.24 18.44
C LEU A 373 7.80 12.22 18.11
N SER A 374 7.29 11.11 17.59
CA SER A 374 5.91 11.02 17.15
C SER A 374 4.89 11.15 18.29
N ILE A 375 5.15 10.52 19.45
CA ILE A 375 4.23 10.58 20.59
C ILE A 375 4.35 11.92 21.32
N SER A 376 5.56 12.45 21.51
CA SER A 376 5.71 13.77 22.14
C SER A 376 5.09 14.91 21.26
N GLY A 377 5.06 14.72 19.94
CA GLY A 377 4.34 15.62 19.05
C GLY A 377 2.81 15.65 19.25
N LEU A 378 2.22 14.62 19.86
CA LEU A 378 0.78 14.63 20.22
C LEU A 378 0.49 15.49 21.43
N ASP A 379 1.49 15.81 22.26
CA ASP A 379 1.36 16.64 23.46
C ASP A 379 1.24 18.11 23.07
N LYS A 380 0.07 18.71 23.32
CA LYS A 380 -0.22 20.13 23.01
C LYS A 380 0.66 21.14 23.76
N SER A 381 1.41 20.70 24.75
CA SER A 381 2.39 21.55 25.46
C SER A 381 3.72 21.69 24.71
N ILE A 382 3.96 20.87 23.71
CA ILE A 382 5.18 20.88 22.91
C ILE A 382 5.02 21.84 21.73
N SER A 383 5.86 22.87 21.67
CA SER A 383 5.85 23.83 20.56
C SER A 383 6.54 23.24 19.32
N ILE A 384 6.00 23.53 18.14
CA ILE A 384 6.61 23.23 16.85
C ILE A 384 8.02 23.81 16.73
N ASN A 385 8.30 24.95 17.38
CA ASN A 385 9.63 25.54 17.37
C ASN A 385 10.69 24.64 18.02
N ASN A 386 10.32 23.77 18.96
CA ASN A 386 11.26 22.81 19.54
C ASN A 386 11.71 21.79 18.48
N TYR A 387 10.78 21.33 17.64
CA TYR A 387 11.10 20.42 16.55
C TYR A 387 11.90 21.10 15.44
N LEU A 388 11.48 22.30 15.02
CA LEU A 388 12.17 23.06 13.98
C LEU A 388 13.60 23.44 14.41
N ASN A 389 13.81 23.83 15.66
CA ASN A 389 15.14 24.12 16.19
C ASN A 389 16.05 22.89 16.19
N ASN A 390 15.53 21.72 16.58
CA ASN A 390 16.30 20.46 16.51
C ASN A 390 16.57 20.03 15.07
N PHE A 391 15.65 20.30 14.13
CA PHE A 391 15.87 20.10 12.71
C PHE A 391 17.03 20.98 12.20
N ILE A 392 16.98 22.29 12.46
CA ILE A 392 17.99 23.24 12.00
C ILE A 392 19.38 22.97 12.58
N ASN A 393 19.44 22.59 13.87
CA ASN A 393 20.68 22.37 14.60
C ASN A 393 21.11 20.89 14.64
N SER A 394 20.53 20.04 13.76
CA SER A 394 20.91 18.64 13.69
C SER A 394 22.37 18.47 13.24
N ASP A 395 23.06 17.53 13.87
CA ASP A 395 24.48 17.23 13.62
C ASP A 395 24.69 16.14 12.56
N SER A 396 23.60 15.52 12.07
CA SER A 396 23.65 14.52 11.02
C SER A 396 22.43 14.56 10.11
N PRO A 397 22.60 14.21 8.80
CA PRO A 397 21.48 14.13 7.86
C PRO A 397 20.38 13.16 8.30
N GLN A 398 20.73 12.12 9.05
CA GLN A 398 19.77 11.15 9.56
C GLN A 398 18.88 11.76 10.65
N ILE A 399 19.45 12.52 11.58
CA ILE A 399 18.70 13.21 12.65
C ILE A 399 17.85 14.32 12.04
N GLU A 400 18.41 15.09 11.11
CA GLU A 400 17.67 16.10 10.31
C GLU A 400 16.41 15.47 9.70
N ALA A 401 16.57 14.34 8.98
CA ALA A 401 15.46 13.66 8.33
C ALA A 401 14.37 13.19 9.32
N ARG A 402 14.75 12.74 10.53
CA ARG A 402 13.82 12.31 11.58
C ARG A 402 12.95 13.47 12.06
N PHE A 403 13.57 14.61 12.39
CA PHE A 403 12.83 15.80 12.81
C PHE A 403 11.96 16.33 11.67
N ARG A 404 12.50 16.44 10.45
CA ARG A 404 11.75 16.88 9.29
C ARG A 404 10.47 16.07 9.08
N SER A 405 10.58 14.75 9.08
CA SER A 405 9.41 13.87 8.90
C SER A 405 8.39 13.97 10.04
N SER A 406 8.80 14.41 11.23
CA SER A 406 7.92 14.55 12.38
C SER A 406 7.20 15.92 12.43
N LEU A 407 7.71 16.95 11.74
CA LEU A 407 7.14 18.31 11.78
C LEU A 407 5.62 18.35 11.53
N PRO A 408 5.07 17.70 10.47
CA PRO A 408 3.64 17.79 10.20
C PRO A 408 2.75 17.15 11.28
N GLY A 409 3.30 16.24 12.08
CA GLY A 409 2.58 15.52 13.14
C GLY A 409 2.54 16.22 14.49
N VAL A 410 3.19 17.40 14.63
CA VAL A 410 3.20 18.14 15.89
C VAL A 410 1.86 18.85 16.11
N ASN A 411 1.20 18.53 17.21
CA ASN A 411 -0.14 19.03 17.55
C ASN A 411 -0.10 20.43 18.22
N ASP A 412 0.63 21.36 17.60
CA ASP A 412 0.67 22.78 17.93
C ASP A 412 -0.12 23.55 16.86
N PRO A 413 -1.08 24.40 17.20
CA PRO A 413 -1.83 25.21 16.22
C PRO A 413 -0.95 26.07 15.29
N GLU A 414 0.25 26.44 15.73
CA GLU A 414 1.20 27.21 14.92
C GLU A 414 1.96 26.33 13.89
N THR A 415 1.83 25.00 13.96
CA THR A 415 2.57 24.07 13.09
C THR A 415 2.45 24.40 11.60
N PRO A 416 1.25 24.60 11.02
CA PRO A 416 1.14 24.90 9.58
C PRO A 416 1.89 26.16 9.19
N LYS A 417 1.72 27.23 9.96
CA LYS A 417 2.33 28.53 9.70
C LYS A 417 3.85 28.44 9.77
N VAL A 418 4.38 27.90 10.87
CA VAL A 418 5.83 27.83 11.11
C VAL A 418 6.53 26.96 10.07
N VAL A 419 5.94 25.83 9.70
CA VAL A 419 6.53 24.91 8.70
C VAL A 419 6.48 25.55 7.31
N ILE A 420 5.38 26.19 6.92
CA ILE A 420 5.24 26.85 5.62
C ILE A 420 6.20 28.06 5.52
N GLU A 421 6.34 28.86 6.57
CA GLU A 421 7.33 29.95 6.63
C GLU A 421 8.75 29.41 6.49
N ALA A 422 9.08 28.27 7.12
CA ALA A 422 10.39 27.63 7.00
C ALA A 422 10.67 27.08 5.59
N ILE A 423 9.65 26.71 4.83
CA ILE A 423 9.73 26.34 3.42
C ILE A 423 9.99 27.59 2.57
N LEU A 424 9.17 28.64 2.76
CA LEU A 424 9.24 29.87 1.96
C LEU A 424 10.57 30.64 2.13
N ASN A 425 11.17 30.56 3.31
CA ASN A 425 12.48 31.19 3.58
C ASN A 425 13.66 30.23 3.34
N GLU A 426 13.42 29.06 2.69
CA GLU A 426 14.40 28.05 2.33
C GLU A 426 15.17 27.42 3.51
N THR A 427 14.71 27.58 4.76
CA THR A 427 15.23 26.83 5.92
C THR A 427 14.97 25.32 5.73
N ILE A 428 13.83 24.97 5.13
CA ILE A 428 13.53 23.63 4.65
C ILE A 428 13.71 23.61 3.13
N ARG A 429 14.43 22.60 2.63
CA ARG A 429 14.72 22.47 1.20
C ARG A 429 13.44 22.31 0.38
N GLY A 430 13.36 23.02 -0.74
CA GLY A 430 12.20 22.96 -1.64
C GLY A 430 11.83 21.55 -2.11
N ALA A 431 12.81 20.65 -2.27
CA ALA A 431 12.57 19.25 -2.65
C ALA A 431 11.80 18.44 -1.58
N ASP A 432 11.89 18.84 -0.30
CA ASP A 432 11.20 18.19 0.81
C ASP A 432 9.82 18.80 1.07
N ALA A 433 9.59 20.02 0.59
CA ALA A 433 8.39 20.79 0.86
C ALA A 433 7.08 20.08 0.47
N PRO A 434 6.92 19.48 -0.73
CA PRO A 434 5.66 18.85 -1.13
C PRO A 434 5.19 17.76 -0.17
N TYR A 435 6.12 16.95 0.35
CA TYR A 435 5.81 15.87 1.31
C TYR A 435 5.37 16.42 2.67
N LEU A 436 5.99 17.51 3.11
CA LEU A 436 5.59 18.19 4.36
C LEU A 436 4.23 18.85 4.22
N LEU A 437 3.96 19.51 3.10
CA LEU A 437 2.67 20.13 2.81
C LEU A 437 1.56 19.07 2.76
N ALA A 438 1.80 17.92 2.11
CA ALA A 438 0.89 16.78 2.13
C ALA A 438 0.62 16.28 3.55
N GLY A 439 1.67 16.17 4.38
CA GLY A 439 1.54 15.81 5.79
C GLY A 439 0.73 16.81 6.61
N LEU A 440 0.93 18.11 6.40
CA LEU A 440 0.17 19.15 7.07
C LEU A 440 -1.32 19.12 6.71
N ILE A 441 -1.67 18.96 5.43
CA ILE A 441 -3.06 18.82 4.97
C ILE A 441 -3.73 17.58 5.59
N SER A 442 -2.95 16.53 5.79
CA SER A 442 -3.42 15.26 6.36
C SER A 442 -3.65 15.32 7.87
N HIS A 443 -3.23 16.37 8.55
CA HIS A 443 -3.33 16.47 10.00
C HIS A 443 -4.78 16.70 10.43
N HIS A 444 -5.28 15.87 11.36
CA HIS A 444 -6.69 15.90 11.77
C HIS A 444 -7.13 17.25 12.32
N GLU A 445 -6.37 17.86 13.23
CA GLU A 445 -6.74 19.13 13.85
C GLU A 445 -6.32 20.36 13.01
N ASN A 446 -5.14 20.32 12.40
CA ASN A 446 -4.51 21.48 11.75
C ASN A 446 -4.68 21.50 10.22
N GLY A 447 -5.22 20.44 9.60
CA GLY A 447 -5.24 20.26 8.14
C GLY A 447 -6.01 21.37 7.40
N LYS A 448 -7.11 21.87 8.00
CA LYS A 448 -7.89 22.97 7.44
C LYS A 448 -7.06 24.25 7.38
N ASP A 449 -6.46 24.63 8.49
CA ASP A 449 -5.65 25.86 8.57
C ASP A 449 -4.41 25.75 7.69
N ALA A 450 -3.82 24.54 7.61
CA ALA A 450 -2.73 24.27 6.69
C ALA A 450 -3.13 24.54 5.24
N TRP A 451 -4.29 24.04 4.81
CA TRP A 451 -4.76 24.25 3.44
C TRP A 451 -4.98 25.74 3.12
N GLU A 452 -5.61 26.51 4.00
CA GLU A 452 -5.82 27.94 3.79
C GLU A 452 -4.49 28.72 3.67
N ILE A 453 -3.48 28.36 4.47
CA ILE A 453 -2.16 28.98 4.40
C ILE A 453 -1.44 28.54 3.10
N ILE A 454 -1.50 27.28 2.71
CA ILE A 454 -0.94 26.76 1.46
C ILE A 454 -1.55 27.51 0.26
N LYS A 455 -2.88 27.58 0.21
CA LYS A 455 -3.62 28.27 -0.86
C LYS A 455 -3.22 29.74 -0.97
N SER A 456 -3.10 30.42 0.16
CA SER A 456 -2.73 31.84 0.22
C SER A 456 -1.29 32.13 -0.22
N ASN A 457 -0.40 31.13 -0.14
CA ASN A 457 1.01 31.25 -0.50
C ASN A 457 1.39 30.42 -1.73
N TRP A 458 0.41 29.93 -2.51
CA TRP A 458 0.61 28.97 -3.58
C TRP A 458 1.68 29.37 -4.59
N GLU A 459 1.60 30.60 -5.09
CA GLU A 459 2.55 31.12 -6.09
C GLU A 459 3.99 31.20 -5.58
N ASP A 460 4.17 31.52 -4.29
CA ASP A 460 5.50 31.60 -3.69
C ASP A 460 6.05 30.21 -3.37
N LEU A 461 5.18 29.29 -2.96
CA LEU A 461 5.55 27.88 -2.77
C LEU A 461 6.04 27.24 -4.08
N LEU A 462 5.36 27.49 -5.20
CA LEU A 462 5.79 27.00 -6.52
C LEU A 462 7.16 27.51 -6.95
N LYS A 463 7.59 28.69 -6.48
CA LYS A 463 8.92 29.25 -6.81
C LYS A 463 10.07 28.51 -6.09
N VAL A 464 9.80 28.00 -4.89
CA VAL A 464 10.82 27.31 -4.06
C VAL A 464 10.82 25.78 -4.25
N MET A 465 9.71 25.21 -4.74
CA MET A 465 9.60 23.78 -5.00
C MET A 465 10.06 23.42 -6.41
N PRO A 466 10.73 22.26 -6.62
CA PRO A 466 10.96 21.73 -7.94
C PRO A 466 9.63 21.41 -8.66
N GLU A 467 9.51 21.80 -9.93
CA GLU A 467 8.29 21.63 -10.74
C GLU A 467 7.78 20.17 -10.73
N TRP A 468 8.70 19.21 -10.87
CA TRP A 468 8.39 17.78 -10.92
C TRP A 468 7.89 17.18 -9.58
N THR A 469 8.05 17.89 -8.46
CA THR A 469 7.59 17.40 -7.13
C THR A 469 6.28 18.03 -6.67
N SER A 470 5.84 19.11 -7.30
CA SER A 470 4.67 19.88 -6.83
C SER A 470 3.38 19.06 -6.75
N SER A 471 3.20 18.08 -7.64
CA SER A 471 2.07 17.15 -7.62
C SER A 471 1.98 16.30 -6.35
N ARG A 472 3.09 16.09 -5.63
CA ARG A 472 3.13 15.30 -4.40
C ARG A 472 2.34 15.91 -3.23
N ILE A 473 2.01 17.20 -3.30
CA ILE A 473 1.10 17.84 -2.33
C ILE A 473 -0.26 17.13 -2.34
N LEU A 474 -0.68 16.61 -3.50
CA LEU A 474 -1.94 15.90 -3.68
C LEU A 474 -1.98 14.55 -2.94
N ASP A 475 -0.83 13.99 -2.56
CA ASP A 475 -0.76 12.75 -1.79
C ASP A 475 -1.43 12.91 -0.41
N GLY A 476 -1.58 14.14 0.09
CA GLY A 476 -2.33 14.46 1.31
C GLY A 476 -3.86 14.43 1.17
N LEU A 477 -4.40 14.57 -0.05
CA LEU A 477 -5.84 14.69 -0.30
C LEU A 477 -6.70 13.53 0.22
N PRO A 478 -6.29 12.26 0.02
CA PRO A 478 -7.05 11.13 0.55
C PRO A 478 -7.17 11.15 2.07
N SER A 479 -6.37 11.99 2.74
CA SER A 479 -6.32 12.13 4.19
C SER A 479 -7.10 13.31 4.75
N VAL A 480 -7.69 14.17 3.89
CA VAL A 480 -8.54 15.29 4.31
C VAL A 480 -9.82 14.78 4.97
N TYR A 481 -10.13 15.33 6.14
CA TYR A 481 -11.28 14.92 6.96
C TYR A 481 -12.58 15.67 6.62
N ASP A 482 -12.48 16.85 6.01
CA ASP A 482 -13.63 17.70 5.69
C ASP A 482 -13.94 17.68 4.18
N GLU A 483 -15.14 17.23 3.84
CA GLU A 483 -15.59 17.13 2.44
C GLU A 483 -15.56 18.49 1.71
N ASN A 484 -15.85 19.59 2.42
CA ASN A 484 -15.84 20.92 1.81
C ASN A 484 -14.41 21.36 1.45
N ILE A 485 -13.44 21.00 2.30
CA ILE A 485 -12.02 21.24 2.02
C ILE A 485 -11.60 20.37 0.83
N GLY A 486 -12.00 19.11 0.78
CA GLY A 486 -11.73 18.23 -0.37
C GLY A 486 -12.24 18.82 -1.69
N LYS A 487 -13.45 19.38 -1.69
CA LYS A 487 -14.02 20.07 -2.86
C LYS A 487 -13.25 21.34 -3.21
N ASP A 488 -12.93 22.18 -2.23
CA ASP A 488 -12.16 23.42 -2.44
C ASP A 488 -10.77 23.13 -3.01
N ILE A 489 -10.09 22.08 -2.50
CA ILE A 489 -8.80 21.63 -3.03
C ILE A 489 -8.96 21.19 -4.50
N GLN A 490 -9.96 20.37 -4.81
CA GLN A 490 -10.21 19.88 -6.17
C GLN A 490 -10.49 21.05 -7.13
N GLU A 491 -11.33 22.00 -6.75
CA GLU A 491 -11.63 23.19 -7.54
C GLU A 491 -10.37 24.06 -7.76
N PHE A 492 -9.63 24.32 -6.69
CA PHE A 492 -8.41 25.11 -6.73
C PHE A 492 -7.36 24.51 -7.66
N ILE A 493 -7.12 23.20 -7.56
CA ILE A 493 -6.15 22.49 -8.39
C ILE A 493 -6.58 22.47 -9.84
N THR A 494 -7.86 22.23 -10.13
CA THR A 494 -8.38 22.24 -11.51
C THR A 494 -8.09 23.57 -12.19
N VAL A 495 -8.20 24.70 -11.48
CA VAL A 495 -7.87 26.03 -11.99
C VAL A 495 -6.34 26.23 -12.09
N SER A 496 -5.61 25.86 -11.05
CA SER A 496 -4.15 26.09 -10.96
C SER A 496 -3.35 25.17 -11.88
N TYR A 497 -3.81 23.92 -12.11
CA TYR A 497 -3.15 22.95 -13.00
C TYR A 497 -3.19 23.39 -14.46
N THR A 498 -4.22 24.13 -14.88
CA THR A 498 -4.25 24.72 -16.24
C THR A 498 -3.13 25.76 -16.43
N HIS A 499 -2.61 26.34 -15.37
CA HIS A 499 -1.44 27.23 -15.42
C HIS A 499 -0.10 26.50 -15.38
N LEU A 500 -0.03 25.32 -14.77
CA LEU A 500 1.19 24.48 -14.69
C LEU A 500 1.47 23.73 -16.00
N THR A 501 0.44 23.37 -16.77
CA THR A 501 0.59 22.61 -18.04
C THR A 501 0.71 23.49 -19.29
N LEU A 502 0.54 24.81 -19.17
CA LEU A 502 0.58 25.75 -20.32
C LEU A 502 1.99 26.13 -20.85
N PRO A 503 3.11 26.05 -20.10
CA PRO A 503 4.42 26.39 -20.64
C PRO A 503 4.94 25.42 -21.72
N THR A 504 4.57 24.13 -21.65
CA THR A 504 5.08 23.11 -22.59
C THR A 504 4.39 23.09 -23.96
N LYS A 505 3.22 23.74 -24.10
CA LYS A 505 2.50 23.85 -25.39
C LYS A 505 2.83 25.08 -26.23
N ARG A 506 3.82 25.89 -25.84
CA ARG A 506 4.21 27.12 -26.55
C ARG A 506 5.55 27.07 -27.27
N ILE A 507 6.13 25.89 -27.46
CA ILE A 507 7.31 25.74 -28.32
C ILE A 507 7.02 24.63 -29.34
N VAL A 508 6.22 24.94 -30.32
CA VAL A 508 6.28 24.42 -31.70
C VAL A 508 5.92 25.58 -32.60
#